data_13bd0d2d21ffa1bafd8462a24456c8eb
#
_entry.id   13bd0d2d21ffa1bafd8462a24456c8eb
#
_cell.length_a   1.000
_cell.length_b   1.000
_cell.length_c   1.000
_cell.angle_alpha   90.00
_cell.angle_beta   90.00
_cell.angle_gamma   90.00
#
_symmetry.space_group_name_H-M   'P 1'
#
loop_
_entity.id
_entity.type
_entity.pdbx_description
1 polymer ?
#
loop_
_entity_poly.entity_id
_entity_poly.type
_entity_poly.pdbx_seq_one_letter_code
_entity_poly.pdbx_strand_id
1 'polypeptide(L)'
;MEIKIATEEEIKYCYELMHQANKSLSEKDFVNTISEQIKNGYKLIYVIENKEVICVTGFIISQKLAWGKYLHIDDFVTNKSVKSTDAAKALLDFIKIYAKQQECNSIHLDSSIQREEAHKFYINENMKIDSYHFSISIK
;
A
#
# COMPACT_ATOMS: atom_id res chain seq x y z
N MET A 1 -12.22 -7.34 12.48
CA MET A 1 -11.19 -6.87 11.55
C MET A 1 -10.59 -8.03 10.79
N GLU A 2 -10.70 -8.02 9.49
CA GLU A 2 -10.24 -9.11 8.64
C GLU A 2 -9.34 -8.55 7.53
N ILE A 3 -8.21 -9.22 7.27
CA ILE A 3 -7.27 -8.83 6.21
C ILE A 3 -7.46 -9.78 5.04
N LYS A 4 -7.64 -9.24 3.83
CA LYS A 4 -7.90 -10.02 2.63
C LYS A 4 -6.98 -9.59 1.49
N ILE A 5 -6.51 -10.58 0.72
CA ILE A 5 -5.86 -10.33 -0.56
C ILE A 5 -6.98 -10.22 -1.59
N ALA A 6 -7.05 -9.09 -2.29
CA ALA A 6 -8.13 -8.83 -3.22
C ALA A 6 -8.05 -9.75 -4.44
N THR A 7 -9.17 -10.42 -4.73
CA THR A 7 -9.37 -11.06 -6.03
C THR A 7 -9.71 -9.97 -7.05
N GLU A 8 -9.71 -10.34 -8.34
CA GLU A 8 -10.06 -9.37 -9.38
C GLU A 8 -11.45 -8.77 -9.17
N GLU A 9 -12.41 -9.56 -8.70
CA GLU A 9 -13.76 -9.09 -8.41
C GLU A 9 -13.83 -8.18 -7.20
N GLU A 10 -12.87 -8.28 -6.29
CA GLU A 10 -12.84 -7.50 -5.06
C GLU A 10 -12.09 -6.17 -5.19
N ILE A 11 -11.41 -5.93 -6.30
CA ILE A 11 -10.69 -4.67 -6.52
C ILE A 11 -11.61 -3.47 -6.29
N LYS A 12 -12.82 -3.53 -6.82
CA LYS A 12 -13.80 -2.45 -6.71
C LYS A 12 -14.19 -2.09 -5.28
N TYR A 13 -14.03 -3.04 -4.35
CA TYR A 13 -14.36 -2.78 -2.93
C TYR A 13 -13.42 -1.76 -2.31
N CYS A 14 -12.23 -1.59 -2.89
CA CYS A 14 -11.21 -0.68 -2.38
C CYS A 14 -11.34 0.72 -2.98
N TYR A 15 -12.20 0.91 -3.96
CA TYR A 15 -12.28 2.17 -4.71
C TYR A 15 -12.64 3.37 -3.85
N GLU A 16 -13.67 3.25 -3.01
CA GLU A 16 -14.14 4.39 -2.21
C GLU A 16 -13.03 4.97 -1.33
N LEU A 17 -12.26 4.10 -0.70
CA LEU A 17 -11.15 4.54 0.15
C LEU A 17 -10.04 5.18 -0.67
N MET A 18 -9.69 4.58 -1.80
CA MET A 18 -8.66 5.12 -2.69
C MET A 18 -9.09 6.46 -3.31
N HIS A 19 -10.38 6.59 -3.60
CA HIS A 19 -10.94 7.85 -4.12
C HIS A 19 -10.84 8.98 -3.09
N GLN A 20 -10.99 8.68 -1.80
CA GLN A 20 -10.79 9.68 -0.74
C GLN A 20 -9.38 10.25 -0.76
N ALA A 21 -8.39 9.43 -1.11
CA ALA A 21 -6.99 9.86 -1.19
C ALA A 21 -6.66 10.55 -2.53
N ASN A 22 -7.41 10.23 -3.58
CA ASN A 22 -7.23 10.80 -4.92
C ASN A 22 -8.58 11.06 -5.56
N LYS A 23 -9.08 12.28 -5.39
CA LYS A 23 -10.43 12.68 -5.83
C LYS A 23 -10.63 12.64 -7.33
N SER A 24 -9.57 12.71 -8.13
CA SER A 24 -9.67 12.66 -9.59
C SER A 24 -9.77 11.23 -10.13
N LEU A 25 -9.59 10.23 -9.29
CA LEU A 25 -9.59 8.83 -9.70
C LEU A 25 -11.01 8.33 -9.94
N SER A 26 -11.30 7.84 -11.16
CA SER A 26 -12.57 7.20 -11.46
C SER A 26 -12.52 5.72 -11.09
N GLU A 27 -13.69 5.12 -10.82
CA GLU A 27 -13.75 3.70 -10.50
C GLU A 27 -13.23 2.85 -11.66
N LYS A 28 -13.61 3.20 -12.89
CA LYS A 28 -13.19 2.48 -14.10
C LYS A 28 -11.67 2.49 -14.25
N ASP A 29 -11.04 3.67 -14.10
CA ASP A 29 -9.60 3.79 -14.23
C ASP A 29 -8.88 3.06 -13.11
N PHE A 30 -9.42 3.15 -11.88
CA PHE A 30 -8.86 2.42 -10.74
C PHE A 30 -8.86 0.92 -10.99
N VAL A 31 -10.03 0.35 -11.34
CA VAL A 31 -10.16 -1.10 -11.56
C VAL A 31 -9.26 -1.56 -12.69
N ASN A 32 -9.25 -0.83 -13.81
CA ASN A 32 -8.43 -1.19 -14.96
C ASN A 32 -6.93 -1.13 -14.64
N THR A 33 -6.49 -0.08 -13.95
CA THR A 33 -5.08 0.09 -13.61
C THR A 33 -4.63 -1.00 -12.63
N ILE A 34 -5.39 -1.25 -11.57
CA ILE A 34 -5.03 -2.26 -10.58
C ILE A 34 -5.06 -3.66 -11.22
N SER A 35 -6.05 -3.95 -12.05
CA SER A 35 -6.13 -5.23 -12.74
C SER A 35 -4.88 -5.49 -13.59
N GLU A 36 -4.41 -4.46 -14.31
CA GLU A 36 -3.18 -4.56 -15.10
C GLU A 36 -1.95 -4.73 -14.22
N GLN A 37 -1.87 -3.98 -13.11
CA GLN A 37 -0.75 -4.11 -12.17
C GLN A 37 -0.68 -5.50 -11.55
N ILE A 38 -1.83 -6.10 -11.21
CA ILE A 38 -1.89 -7.45 -10.64
C ILE A 38 -1.30 -8.45 -11.62
N LYS A 39 -1.55 -8.31 -12.91
CA LYS A 39 -0.95 -9.18 -13.94
C LYS A 39 0.57 -9.10 -13.95
N ASN A 40 1.12 -8.00 -13.48
CA ASN A 40 2.56 -7.75 -13.44
C ASN A 40 3.17 -7.94 -12.05
N GLY A 41 2.46 -8.63 -11.15
CA GLY A 41 2.99 -9.01 -9.85
C GLY A 41 2.54 -8.18 -8.65
N TYR A 42 1.78 -7.11 -8.88
CA TYR A 42 1.23 -6.27 -7.82
C TYR A 42 0.17 -7.04 -7.02
N LYS A 43 0.13 -6.82 -5.71
CA LYS A 43 -0.90 -7.38 -4.85
C LYS A 43 -1.61 -6.27 -4.12
N LEU A 44 -2.94 -6.36 -4.09
CA LEU A 44 -3.81 -5.42 -3.40
C LEU A 44 -4.35 -6.12 -2.16
N ILE A 45 -4.14 -5.53 -1.00
CA ILE A 45 -4.52 -6.10 0.29
C ILE A 45 -5.40 -5.09 1.02
N TYR A 46 -6.47 -5.54 1.62
CA TYR A 46 -7.35 -4.62 2.34
C TYR A 46 -7.81 -5.19 3.68
N VAL A 47 -8.15 -4.27 4.59
CA VAL A 47 -8.73 -4.60 5.88
C VAL A 47 -10.20 -4.23 5.83
N ILE A 48 -11.06 -5.19 6.16
CA ILE A 48 -12.51 -4.97 6.21
C ILE A 48 -12.99 -5.16 7.65
N GLU A 49 -13.87 -4.26 8.09
CA GLU A 49 -14.48 -4.30 9.41
C GLU A 49 -15.90 -3.76 9.30
N ASN A 50 -16.86 -4.51 9.84
CA ASN A 50 -18.28 -4.13 9.77
C ASN A 50 -18.73 -3.81 8.32
N LYS A 51 -18.30 -4.67 7.37
CA LYS A 51 -18.64 -4.57 5.95
C LYS A 51 -18.06 -3.32 5.26
N GLU A 52 -17.10 -2.65 5.91
CA GLU A 52 -16.45 -1.47 5.36
C GLU A 52 -14.95 -1.70 5.21
N VAL A 53 -14.39 -1.28 4.07
CA VAL A 53 -12.94 -1.30 3.86
C VAL A 53 -12.35 -0.10 4.57
N ILE A 54 -11.49 -0.34 5.55
CA ILE A 54 -10.92 0.72 6.40
C ILE A 54 -9.45 0.99 6.15
N CYS A 55 -8.77 0.09 5.44
CA CYS A 55 -7.36 0.28 5.10
C CYS A 55 -7.03 -0.53 3.86
N VAL A 56 -6.21 0.04 2.97
CA VAL A 56 -5.81 -0.62 1.72
C VAL A 56 -4.32 -0.41 1.53
N THR A 57 -3.62 -1.45 1.09
CA THR A 57 -2.24 -1.35 0.65
C THR A 57 -2.06 -2.11 -0.66
N GLY A 58 -1.10 -1.63 -1.46
CA GLY A 58 -0.69 -2.34 -2.65
C GLY A 58 0.82 -2.38 -2.71
N PHE A 59 1.39 -3.52 -3.09
CA PHE A 59 2.82 -3.67 -3.14
C PHE A 59 3.26 -4.59 -4.26
N ILE A 60 4.55 -4.51 -4.58
CA ILE A 60 5.17 -5.39 -5.58
C ILE A 60 6.51 -5.87 -5.04
N ILE A 61 6.86 -7.11 -5.38
CA ILE A 61 8.17 -7.68 -5.07
C ILE A 61 9.02 -7.61 -6.33
N SER A 62 10.24 -7.13 -6.19
CA SER A 62 11.16 -7.00 -7.31
C SER A 62 12.61 -7.17 -6.83
N GLN A 63 13.56 -6.96 -7.73
CA GLN A 63 14.99 -7.08 -7.43
C GLN A 63 15.74 -5.88 -8.00
N LYS A 64 16.76 -5.43 -7.29
CA LYS A 64 17.75 -4.49 -7.84
C LYS A 64 19.09 -4.68 -7.15
N LEU A 65 20.14 -4.22 -7.80
CA LEU A 65 21.49 -4.46 -7.33
C LEU A 65 21.73 -3.94 -5.91
N ALA A 66 21.19 -2.76 -5.58
CA ALA A 66 21.45 -2.13 -4.29
C ALA A 66 20.78 -2.87 -3.12
N TRP A 67 19.59 -3.46 -3.34
CA TRP A 67 18.78 -4.04 -2.25
C TRP A 67 18.61 -5.55 -2.34
N GLY A 68 18.94 -6.17 -3.48
CA GLY A 68 18.57 -7.55 -3.73
C GLY A 68 17.06 -7.66 -3.93
N LYS A 69 16.49 -8.74 -3.44
CA LYS A 69 15.02 -8.93 -3.51
C LYS A 69 14.35 -8.08 -2.43
N TYR A 70 13.38 -7.29 -2.84
CA TYR A 70 12.71 -6.36 -1.95
C TYR A 70 11.21 -6.28 -2.23
N LEU A 71 10.45 -5.83 -1.24
CA LEU A 71 9.04 -5.53 -1.38
C LEU A 71 8.87 -4.01 -1.33
N HIS A 72 8.23 -3.44 -2.34
CA HIS A 72 7.95 -2.01 -2.39
C HIS A 72 6.45 -1.77 -2.22
N ILE A 73 6.11 -1.01 -1.20
CA ILE A 73 4.73 -0.58 -0.96
C ILE A 73 4.47 0.64 -1.84
N ASP A 74 3.60 0.46 -2.84
CA ASP A 74 3.23 1.54 -3.76
C ASP A 74 2.08 2.39 -3.23
N ASP A 75 1.17 1.76 -2.49
CA ASP A 75 -0.04 2.40 -1.98
C ASP A 75 -0.30 1.97 -0.55
N PHE A 76 -0.67 2.92 0.31
CA PHE A 76 -1.04 2.64 1.69
C PHE A 76 -2.00 3.74 2.15
N VAL A 77 -3.28 3.41 2.25
CA VAL A 77 -4.34 4.38 2.53
C VAL A 77 -5.20 3.88 3.69
N THR A 78 -5.43 4.76 4.67
CA THR A 78 -6.33 4.47 5.79
C THR A 78 -7.52 5.41 5.75
N ASN A 79 -8.66 4.94 6.26
CA ASN A 79 -9.85 5.75 6.39
C ASN A 79 -9.66 6.73 7.55
N LYS A 80 -9.66 8.03 7.26
CA LYS A 80 -9.42 9.09 8.25
C LYS A 80 -10.56 9.26 9.25
N SER A 81 -11.78 8.88 8.86
CA SER A 81 -12.97 9.02 9.71
C SER A 81 -13.09 7.91 10.75
N VAL A 82 -12.28 6.86 10.63
CA VAL A 82 -12.24 5.74 11.58
C VAL A 82 -10.86 5.73 12.22
N LYS A 83 -10.77 5.48 13.52
CA LYS A 83 -9.46 5.29 14.18
C LYS A 83 -8.88 3.97 13.70
N SER A 84 -8.18 4.03 12.57
CA SER A 84 -7.68 2.85 11.86
C SER A 84 -6.19 2.59 12.09
N THR A 85 -5.61 3.17 13.16
CA THR A 85 -4.20 2.93 13.49
C THR A 85 -3.92 1.44 13.70
N ASP A 86 -4.85 0.73 14.35
CA ASP A 86 -4.71 -0.72 14.56
C ASP A 86 -4.78 -1.48 13.23
N ALA A 87 -5.65 -1.03 12.32
CA ALA A 87 -5.75 -1.64 10.99
C ALA A 87 -4.48 -1.42 10.18
N ALA A 88 -3.94 -0.19 10.22
CA ALA A 88 -2.70 0.15 9.52
C ALA A 88 -1.53 -0.69 10.06
N LYS A 89 -1.43 -0.81 11.39
CA LYS A 89 -0.40 -1.63 12.02
C LYS A 89 -0.54 -3.10 11.64
N ALA A 90 -1.76 -3.63 11.70
CA ALA A 90 -2.03 -5.02 11.34
C ALA A 90 -1.67 -5.28 9.88
N LEU A 91 -1.96 -4.32 9.00
CA LEU A 91 -1.65 -4.44 7.58
C LEU A 91 -0.13 -4.41 7.35
N LEU A 92 0.59 -3.53 8.02
CA LEU A 92 2.05 -3.49 7.90
C LEU A 92 2.68 -4.75 8.46
N ASP A 93 2.17 -5.27 9.57
CA ASP A 93 2.64 -6.55 10.15
C ASP A 93 2.41 -7.70 9.16
N PHE A 94 1.27 -7.72 8.48
CA PHE A 94 0.99 -8.69 7.43
C PHE A 94 2.03 -8.59 6.31
N ILE A 95 2.36 -7.39 5.87
CA ILE A 95 3.37 -7.16 4.84
C ILE A 95 4.74 -7.68 5.28
N LYS A 96 5.13 -7.43 6.54
CA LYS A 96 6.41 -7.91 7.08
C LYS A 96 6.50 -9.43 7.03
N ILE A 97 5.43 -10.11 7.45
CA ILE A 97 5.38 -11.57 7.43
C ILE A 97 5.43 -12.07 5.99
N TYR A 98 4.66 -11.47 5.10
CA TYR A 98 4.63 -11.84 3.68
C TYR A 98 6.00 -11.67 3.03
N ALA A 99 6.66 -10.53 3.26
CA ALA A 99 7.99 -10.27 2.73
C ALA A 99 9.01 -11.31 3.20
N LYS A 100 8.93 -11.68 4.47
CA LYS A 100 9.81 -12.70 5.04
C LYS A 100 9.56 -14.07 4.39
N GLN A 101 8.31 -14.44 4.21
CA GLN A 101 7.94 -15.71 3.55
C GLN A 101 8.42 -15.76 2.11
N GLN A 102 8.45 -14.61 1.44
CA GLN A 102 8.92 -14.50 0.05
C GLN A 102 10.43 -14.27 -0.04
N GLU A 103 11.14 -14.35 1.09
CA GLU A 103 12.60 -14.20 1.16
C GLU A 103 13.09 -12.83 0.67
N CYS A 104 12.31 -11.78 0.93
CA CYS A 104 12.74 -10.42 0.66
C CYS A 104 13.76 -9.96 1.71
N ASN A 105 14.73 -9.16 1.27
CA ASN A 105 15.75 -8.60 2.17
C ASN A 105 15.26 -7.36 2.91
N SER A 106 14.31 -6.62 2.32
CA SER A 106 13.89 -5.33 2.85
C SER A 106 12.52 -4.94 2.32
N ILE A 107 11.90 -3.97 3.00
CA ILE A 107 10.63 -3.37 2.62
C ILE A 107 10.89 -1.87 2.45
N HIS A 108 10.40 -1.30 1.37
CA HIS A 108 10.59 0.10 1.01
C HIS A 108 9.27 0.76 0.67
N LEU A 109 9.20 2.08 0.87
CA LEU A 109 8.11 2.90 0.36
C LEU A 109 8.59 4.32 0.19
N ASP A 110 7.87 5.08 -0.64
CA ASP A 110 8.04 6.52 -0.75
C ASP A 110 6.82 7.20 -0.16
N SER A 111 7.04 8.28 0.57
CA SER A 111 5.94 9.08 1.13
C SER A 111 6.23 10.55 0.86
N SER A 112 5.19 11.28 0.43
CA SER A 112 5.33 12.71 0.20
C SER A 112 5.83 13.41 1.46
N ILE A 113 6.74 14.38 1.28
CA ILE A 113 7.33 15.14 2.39
C ILE A 113 6.27 15.89 3.20
N GLN A 114 5.08 16.09 2.64
CA GLN A 114 3.99 16.81 3.29
C GLN A 114 3.11 15.92 4.19
N ARG A 115 3.28 14.60 4.11
CA ARG A 115 2.45 13.64 4.85
C ARG A 115 3.05 13.31 6.22
N GLU A 116 3.08 14.29 7.12
CA GLU A 116 3.73 14.17 8.42
C GLU A 116 3.17 13.04 9.30
N GLU A 117 1.84 12.84 9.28
CA GLU A 117 1.21 11.78 10.09
C GLU A 117 1.65 10.39 9.60
N ALA A 118 1.75 10.21 8.29
CA ALA A 118 2.24 8.96 7.72
C ALA A 118 3.70 8.72 8.13
N HIS A 119 4.53 9.77 8.10
CA HIS A 119 5.94 9.66 8.50
C HIS A 119 6.07 9.21 9.95
N LYS A 120 5.27 9.78 10.86
CA LYS A 120 5.28 9.35 12.26
C LYS A 120 4.91 7.89 12.41
N PHE A 121 3.90 7.45 11.67
CA PHE A 121 3.49 6.05 11.68
C PHE A 121 4.63 5.13 11.25
N TYR A 122 5.27 5.43 10.12
CA TYR A 122 6.36 4.59 9.62
C TYR A 122 7.56 4.57 10.56
N ILE A 123 7.94 5.72 11.12
CA ILE A 123 9.05 5.80 12.10
C ILE A 123 8.71 4.97 13.34
N ASN A 124 7.47 5.06 13.84
CA ASN A 124 7.04 4.28 15.00
C ASN A 124 7.03 2.77 14.71
N GLU A 125 6.91 2.38 13.44
CA GLU A 125 6.97 0.98 13.02
C GLU A 125 8.39 0.55 12.65
N ASN A 126 9.38 1.30 13.07
CA ASN A 126 10.82 1.02 12.92
C ASN A 126 11.33 1.15 11.47
N MET A 127 10.64 1.90 10.64
CA MET A 127 11.18 2.28 9.34
C MET A 127 12.06 3.52 9.51
N LYS A 128 13.04 3.67 8.63
CA LYS A 128 13.94 4.82 8.67
C LYS A 128 13.92 5.55 7.33
N ILE A 129 14.18 6.84 7.38
CA ILE A 129 14.35 7.64 6.17
C ILE A 129 15.80 7.46 5.73
N ASP A 130 16.03 6.79 4.60
CA ASP A 130 17.40 6.49 4.16
C ASP A 130 17.72 6.94 2.74
N SER A 131 16.79 7.61 2.06
CA SER A 131 17.04 8.14 0.72
C SER A 131 16.09 9.29 0.40
N TYR A 132 16.38 9.99 -0.69
CA TYR A 132 15.50 11.02 -1.24
C TYR A 132 14.95 10.55 -2.57
N HIS A 133 13.68 10.83 -2.81
CA HIS A 133 13.02 10.55 -4.08
C HIS A 133 13.13 11.77 -4.99
N PHE A 134 13.65 11.59 -6.19
CA PHE A 134 13.74 12.65 -7.21
C PHE A 134 12.85 12.27 -8.38
N SER A 135 12.12 13.24 -8.91
CA SER A 135 11.26 13.00 -10.07
C SER A 135 11.30 14.18 -11.03
N ILE A 136 11.04 13.89 -12.28
CA ILE A 136 10.89 14.92 -13.32
C ILE A 136 9.75 14.51 -14.24
N SER A 137 8.87 15.47 -14.54
CA SER A 137 7.77 15.23 -15.48
C SER A 137 8.29 15.26 -16.91
N ILE A 138 7.85 14.29 -17.71
CA ILE A 138 8.22 14.21 -19.13
C ILE A 138 7.11 14.81 -20.02
N LYS A 139 5.92 14.94 -19.46
CA LYS A 139 4.77 15.52 -20.18
C LYS A 139 4.55 16.97 -19.81
#